data_af36d27b69adb0490ec97b254820013a
#
_entry.id   af36d27b69adb0490ec97b254820013a
#
_cell.length_a   1.000
_cell.length_b   1.000
_cell.length_c   1.000
_cell.angle_alpha   90.00
_cell.angle_beta   90.00
_cell.angle_gamma   90.00
#
_symmetry.space_group_name_H-M   'P 1'
#
loop_
_entity.id
_entity.type
_entity.pdbx_description
1 polymer ?
#
loop_
_entity_poly.entity_id
_entity_poly.type
_entity_poly.pdbx_seq_one_letter_code
_entity_poly.pdbx_strand_id
1 'polypeptide(L)'
;YYLTALKLMLILLFIGYALIQRPEYSDQLALNDADLFRDIFSSDAAIALIYVTYAFSGWNAATYILGEIENPARYLPRILMIGCGLVAVVYVALNTVFLSSAPIEALRGELEIAYVVAHYMIGPEAGFFVSLVLAGILTSTVSAMILAGPRALQRLGEDYPRLSMLGRTNEDGIPVTAIIFMAGISFVFLWTSTFEQILLFAGLLMAFNTFVTVIALFVSRN
;
A
#
# COMPACT_ATOMS: atom_id res chain seq x y z
N TYR A 1 -10.25 -14.82 -0.67
CA TYR A 1 -9.07 -15.68 -0.44
C TYR A 1 -8.37 -16.05 -1.74
N TYR A 2 -9.05 -16.58 -2.76
CA TYR A 2 -8.42 -17.03 -4.02
C TYR A 2 -7.72 -15.91 -4.78
N LEU A 3 -8.30 -14.71 -4.86
CA LEU A 3 -7.71 -13.55 -5.53
C LEU A 3 -6.44 -13.08 -4.83
N THR A 4 -6.39 -13.10 -3.50
CA THR A 4 -5.20 -12.73 -2.73
C THR A 4 -4.08 -13.75 -2.93
N ALA A 5 -4.41 -15.04 -2.90
CA ALA A 5 -3.44 -16.11 -3.17
C ALA A 5 -2.91 -16.02 -4.61
N LEU A 6 -3.77 -15.75 -5.59
CA LEU A 6 -3.36 -15.52 -6.98
C LEU A 6 -2.42 -14.34 -7.12
N LYS A 7 -2.71 -13.20 -6.47
CA LYS A 7 -1.83 -12.03 -6.46
C LYS A 7 -0.44 -12.35 -5.92
N LEU A 8 -0.37 -13.01 -4.76
CA LEU A 8 0.91 -13.41 -4.16
C LEU A 8 1.67 -14.39 -5.07
N MET A 9 0.98 -15.36 -5.66
CA MET A 9 1.59 -16.31 -6.59
C MET A 9 2.18 -15.59 -7.81
N LEU A 10 1.48 -14.64 -8.41
CA LEU A 10 1.97 -13.87 -9.56
C LEU A 10 3.19 -13.03 -9.20
N ILE A 11 3.20 -12.38 -8.03
CA ILE A 11 4.34 -11.62 -7.53
C ILE A 11 5.55 -12.55 -7.33
N LEU A 12 5.36 -13.70 -6.68
CA LEU A 12 6.45 -14.65 -6.44
C LEU A 12 6.98 -15.27 -7.74
N LEU A 13 6.12 -15.54 -8.71
CA LEU A 13 6.53 -15.99 -10.05
C LEU A 13 7.34 -14.93 -10.78
N PHE A 14 6.93 -13.65 -10.71
CA PHE A 14 7.67 -12.54 -11.29
C PHE A 14 9.06 -12.40 -10.67
N ILE A 15 9.16 -12.40 -9.32
CA ILE A 15 10.43 -12.38 -8.60
C ILE A 15 11.30 -13.58 -8.98
N GLY A 16 10.75 -14.78 -8.96
CA GLY A 16 11.47 -16.01 -9.29
C GLY A 16 12.02 -16.00 -10.70
N TYR A 17 11.21 -15.56 -11.66
CA TYR A 17 11.64 -15.44 -13.05
C TYR A 17 12.79 -14.43 -13.19
N ALA A 18 12.67 -13.26 -12.58
CA ALA A 18 13.69 -12.23 -12.61
C ALA A 18 15.04 -12.70 -12.04
N LEU A 19 15.01 -13.42 -10.92
CA LEU A 19 16.22 -13.94 -10.28
C LEU A 19 16.92 -15.02 -11.13
N ILE A 20 16.16 -15.80 -11.91
CA ILE A 20 16.72 -16.82 -12.80
C ILE A 20 17.43 -16.19 -14.01
N GLN A 21 16.93 -15.07 -14.50
CA GLN A 21 17.46 -14.41 -15.71
C GLN A 21 18.80 -13.69 -15.50
N ARG A 22 19.32 -13.65 -14.27
CA ARG A 22 20.55 -12.92 -13.90
C ARG A 22 20.49 -11.47 -14.36
N PRO A 23 19.92 -10.59 -13.56
CA PRO A 23 19.63 -9.21 -13.94
C PRO A 23 20.91 -8.47 -14.35
N GLU A 24 20.84 -7.76 -15.49
CA GLU A 24 21.98 -7.09 -16.15
C GLU A 24 22.49 -5.86 -15.36
N TYR A 25 21.62 -5.28 -14.52
CA TYR A 25 21.88 -4.02 -13.80
C TYR A 25 22.15 -4.22 -12.31
N SER A 26 22.62 -5.40 -11.89
CA SER A 26 22.91 -5.71 -10.48
C SER A 26 23.95 -4.79 -9.84
N ASP A 27 24.84 -4.19 -10.62
CA ASP A 27 25.85 -3.24 -10.13
C ASP A 27 25.24 -1.96 -9.55
N GLN A 28 23.98 -1.62 -9.91
CA GLN A 28 23.24 -0.48 -9.34
C GLN A 28 22.88 -0.68 -7.87
N LEU A 29 22.91 -1.92 -7.38
CA LEU A 29 22.66 -2.25 -5.97
C LEU A 29 23.89 -2.07 -5.09
N ALA A 30 25.07 -1.80 -5.67
CA ALA A 30 26.30 -1.58 -4.91
C ALA A 30 26.17 -0.28 -4.10
N LEU A 31 26.12 -0.40 -2.78
CA LEU A 31 26.11 0.72 -1.85
C LEU A 31 27.53 1.32 -1.78
N ASN A 32 27.63 2.63 -1.97
CA ASN A 32 28.86 3.35 -1.72
C ASN A 32 28.86 3.80 -0.25
N ASP A 33 29.64 3.11 0.60
CA ASP A 33 29.65 3.33 2.05
C ASP A 33 29.99 4.78 2.44
N ALA A 34 30.71 5.52 1.59
CA ALA A 34 31.15 6.88 1.88
C ALA A 34 29.98 7.90 1.94
N ASP A 35 28.91 7.68 1.20
CA ASP A 35 27.77 8.59 1.10
C ASP A 35 26.53 8.11 1.87
N LEU A 36 26.54 6.87 2.36
CA LEU A 36 25.36 6.23 2.98
C LEU A 36 24.75 7.06 4.12
N PHE A 37 25.60 7.57 5.02
CA PHE A 37 25.13 8.40 6.14
C PHE A 37 24.51 9.72 5.68
N ARG A 38 25.05 10.33 4.66
CA ARG A 38 24.53 11.57 4.08
C ARG A 38 23.18 11.32 3.41
N ASP A 39 23.05 10.22 2.70
CA ASP A 39 21.83 9.85 1.96
C ASP A 39 20.70 9.49 2.91
N ILE A 40 20.96 8.78 4.01
CA ILE A 40 19.96 8.44 5.03
C ILE A 40 19.35 9.69 5.69
N PHE A 41 20.12 10.77 5.85
CA PHE A 41 19.63 12.02 6.45
C PHE A 41 19.25 13.08 5.40
N SER A 42 19.04 12.68 4.16
CA SER A 42 18.59 13.56 3.07
C SER A 42 17.07 13.78 3.10
N SER A 43 16.60 14.84 2.42
CA SER A 43 15.17 15.07 2.17
C SER A 43 14.55 13.92 1.37
N ASP A 44 15.31 13.35 0.45
CA ASP A 44 14.84 12.26 -0.43
C ASP A 44 14.59 10.98 0.38
N ALA A 45 15.45 10.68 1.35
CA ALA A 45 15.24 9.58 2.28
C ALA A 45 14.00 9.80 3.17
N ALA A 46 13.75 11.03 3.60
CA ALA A 46 12.53 11.36 4.36
C ALA A 46 11.26 11.13 3.52
N ILE A 47 11.27 11.53 2.24
CA ILE A 47 10.17 11.27 1.30
C ILE A 47 10.01 9.76 1.09
N ALA A 48 11.10 9.03 0.87
CA ALA A 48 11.07 7.58 0.72
C ALA A 48 10.47 6.88 1.95
N LEU A 49 10.80 7.34 3.16
CA LEU A 49 10.21 6.81 4.39
C LEU A 49 8.68 7.04 4.47
N ILE A 50 8.17 8.14 3.93
CA ILE A 50 6.72 8.38 3.84
C ILE A 50 6.08 7.34 2.92
N TYR A 51 6.68 7.06 1.76
CA TYR A 51 6.19 6.02 0.85
C TYR A 51 6.25 4.63 1.46
N VAL A 52 7.33 4.28 2.15
CA VAL A 52 7.46 3.02 2.88
C VAL A 52 6.38 2.91 3.96
N THR A 53 6.16 3.96 4.75
CA THR A 53 5.12 3.98 5.79
C THR A 53 3.74 3.77 5.18
N TYR A 54 3.45 4.41 4.04
CA TYR A 54 2.20 4.19 3.31
C TYR A 54 2.05 2.75 2.83
N ALA A 55 3.09 2.18 2.23
CA ALA A 55 3.08 0.80 1.73
C ALA A 55 2.83 -0.24 2.84
N PHE A 56 3.26 0.05 4.06
CA PHE A 56 3.03 -0.81 5.23
C PHE A 56 1.77 -0.46 6.03
N SER A 57 0.95 0.50 5.63
CA SER A 57 -0.20 0.97 6.41
C SER A 57 -1.36 -0.03 6.52
N GLY A 58 -1.39 -1.07 5.69
CA GLY A 58 -2.50 -2.03 5.61
C GLY A 58 -2.72 -2.92 6.86
N TRP A 59 -1.81 -2.94 7.81
CA TRP A 59 -1.96 -3.72 9.05
C TRP A 59 -3.17 -3.31 9.88
N ASN A 60 -3.63 -2.07 9.78
CA ASN A 60 -4.81 -1.54 10.47
C ASN A 60 -6.07 -2.34 10.15
N ALA A 61 -6.17 -2.91 8.94
CA ALA A 61 -7.34 -3.70 8.53
C ALA A 61 -7.60 -4.91 9.45
N ALA A 62 -6.55 -5.47 10.06
CA ALA A 62 -6.68 -6.56 11.01
C ALA A 62 -7.41 -6.16 12.30
N THR A 63 -7.38 -4.87 12.67
CA THR A 63 -8.10 -4.37 13.85
C THR A 63 -9.61 -4.29 13.64
N TYR A 64 -10.07 -4.18 12.40
CA TYR A 64 -11.51 -4.10 12.08
C TYR A 64 -12.23 -5.45 12.23
N ILE A 65 -11.49 -6.56 12.19
CA ILE A 65 -12.02 -7.92 12.33
C ILE A 65 -11.73 -8.54 13.70
N LEU A 66 -11.32 -7.72 14.68
CA LEU A 66 -11.01 -8.20 16.05
C LEU A 66 -12.14 -9.03 16.69
N GLY A 67 -13.39 -8.67 16.42
CA GLY A 67 -14.56 -9.39 16.92
C GLY A 67 -14.75 -10.79 16.33
N GLU A 68 -14.08 -11.10 15.21
CA GLU A 68 -14.14 -12.39 14.53
C GLU A 68 -12.97 -13.32 14.90
N ILE A 69 -11.97 -12.79 15.63
CA ILE A 69 -10.77 -13.54 16.01
C ILE A 69 -10.95 -14.17 17.40
N GLU A 70 -10.85 -15.48 17.50
CA GLU A 70 -10.77 -16.16 18.77
C GLU A 70 -9.47 -15.78 19.51
N ASN A 71 -9.58 -15.38 20.79
CA ASN A 71 -8.43 -14.95 21.60
C ASN A 71 -7.53 -13.89 20.94
N PRO A 72 -8.09 -12.71 20.56
CA PRO A 72 -7.38 -11.71 19.76
C PRO A 72 -6.09 -11.22 20.44
N ALA A 73 -6.06 -11.09 21.75
CA ALA A 73 -4.87 -10.68 22.50
C ALA A 73 -3.64 -11.59 22.26
N ARG A 74 -3.88 -12.87 21.99
CA ARG A 74 -2.82 -13.86 21.73
C ARG A 74 -2.45 -13.97 20.24
N TYR A 75 -3.46 -13.99 19.36
CA TYR A 75 -3.25 -14.30 17.95
C TYR A 75 -2.96 -13.07 17.09
N LEU A 76 -3.58 -11.92 17.39
CA LEU A 76 -3.40 -10.71 16.60
C LEU A 76 -1.93 -10.26 16.49
N PRO A 77 -1.15 -10.16 17.59
CA PRO A 77 0.26 -9.77 17.48
C PRO A 77 1.07 -10.72 16.59
N ARG A 78 0.79 -12.02 16.66
CA ARG A 78 1.48 -13.03 15.83
C ARG A 78 1.11 -12.90 14.36
N ILE A 79 -0.19 -12.74 14.05
CA ILE A 79 -0.67 -12.54 12.69
C ILE A 79 -0.04 -11.29 12.08
N LEU A 80 0.00 -10.18 12.84
CA LEU A 80 0.61 -8.93 12.39
C LEU A 80 2.12 -9.08 12.17
N MET A 81 2.85 -9.69 13.11
CA MET A 81 4.29 -9.88 12.96
C MET A 81 4.65 -10.75 11.75
N ILE A 82 3.94 -11.87 11.58
CA ILE A 82 4.18 -12.78 10.46
C ILE A 82 3.77 -12.10 9.14
N GLY A 83 2.60 -11.46 9.11
CA GLY A 83 2.10 -10.78 7.92
C GLY A 83 2.99 -9.63 7.49
N CYS A 84 3.35 -8.73 8.40
CA CYS A 84 4.25 -7.62 8.10
C CYS A 84 5.65 -8.10 7.72
N GLY A 85 6.16 -9.13 8.39
CA GLY A 85 7.46 -9.74 8.06
C GLY A 85 7.48 -10.34 6.65
N LEU A 86 6.43 -11.10 6.29
CA LEU A 86 6.30 -11.66 4.95
C LEU A 86 6.24 -10.56 3.88
N VAL A 87 5.42 -9.52 4.11
CA VAL A 87 5.31 -8.37 3.20
C VAL A 87 6.64 -7.65 3.06
N ALA A 88 7.39 -7.46 4.16
CA ALA A 88 8.71 -6.84 4.13
C ALA A 88 9.69 -7.62 3.24
N VAL A 89 9.73 -8.95 3.38
CA VAL A 89 10.58 -9.82 2.54
C VAL A 89 10.20 -9.69 1.06
N VAL A 90 8.90 -9.74 0.75
CA VAL A 90 8.41 -9.60 -0.63
C VAL A 90 8.74 -8.21 -1.20
N TYR A 91 8.59 -7.14 -0.42
CA TYR A 91 8.92 -5.78 -0.86
C TYR A 91 10.43 -5.61 -1.13
N VAL A 92 11.28 -6.11 -0.24
CA VAL A 92 12.73 -6.08 -0.46
C VAL A 92 13.08 -6.87 -1.73
N ALA A 93 12.53 -8.08 -1.91
CA ALA A 93 12.77 -8.89 -3.09
C ALA A 93 12.30 -8.19 -4.37
N LEU A 94 11.09 -7.60 -4.38
CA LEU A 94 10.57 -6.85 -5.53
C LEU A 94 11.45 -5.64 -5.87
N ASN A 95 11.83 -4.83 -4.87
CA ASN A 95 12.70 -3.66 -5.11
C ASN A 95 14.08 -4.08 -5.61
N THR A 96 14.64 -5.17 -5.08
CA THR A 96 15.90 -5.74 -5.59
C THR A 96 15.76 -6.13 -7.07
N VAL A 97 14.67 -6.82 -7.44
CA VAL A 97 14.40 -7.18 -8.83
C VAL A 97 14.23 -5.94 -9.70
N PHE A 98 13.46 -4.96 -9.28
CA PHE A 98 13.22 -3.75 -10.06
C PHE A 98 14.53 -3.00 -10.34
N LEU A 99 15.33 -2.76 -9.30
CA LEU A 99 16.59 -2.03 -9.42
C LEU A 99 17.67 -2.81 -10.17
N SER A 100 17.62 -4.13 -10.21
CA SER A 100 18.62 -4.94 -10.90
C SER A 100 18.24 -5.28 -12.35
N SER A 101 16.97 -5.12 -12.75
CA SER A 101 16.47 -5.59 -14.04
C SER A 101 16.24 -4.50 -15.09
N ALA A 102 16.34 -3.22 -14.71
CA ALA A 102 16.21 -2.10 -15.63
C ALA A 102 17.12 -0.94 -15.19
N PRO A 103 17.56 -0.08 -16.12
CA PRO A 103 18.39 1.09 -15.79
C PRO A 103 17.60 2.08 -14.91
N ILE A 104 18.26 2.65 -13.92
CA ILE A 104 17.61 3.53 -12.92
C ILE A 104 16.97 4.77 -13.58
N GLU A 105 17.53 5.22 -14.69
CA GLU A 105 17.00 6.34 -15.48
C GLU A 105 15.64 6.02 -16.08
N ALA A 106 15.40 4.76 -16.47
CA ALA A 106 14.12 4.32 -17.01
C ALA A 106 13.07 4.06 -15.93
N LEU A 107 13.50 3.84 -14.68
CA LEU A 107 12.59 3.64 -13.53
C LEU A 107 12.17 4.96 -12.87
N ARG A 108 12.98 5.99 -13.04
CA ARG A 108 12.81 7.27 -12.35
C ARG A 108 11.56 8.01 -12.84
N GLY A 109 10.63 8.27 -11.93
CA GLY A 109 9.38 8.98 -12.22
C GLY A 109 8.29 8.13 -12.87
N GLU A 110 8.55 6.83 -13.12
CA GLU A 110 7.55 5.94 -13.70
C GLU A 110 6.57 5.44 -12.65
N LEU A 111 5.29 5.44 -12.99
CA LEU A 111 4.21 4.92 -12.13
C LEU A 111 4.08 3.40 -12.22
N GLU A 112 4.34 2.84 -13.40
CA GLU A 112 4.18 1.41 -13.70
C GLU A 112 5.55 0.70 -13.77
N ILE A 113 6.32 0.72 -12.68
CA ILE A 113 7.67 0.14 -12.62
C ILE A 113 7.70 -1.32 -13.09
N ALA A 114 6.69 -2.13 -12.71
CA ALA A 114 6.64 -3.53 -13.11
C ALA A 114 6.48 -3.71 -14.63
N TYR A 115 5.79 -2.78 -15.31
CA TYR A 115 5.73 -2.73 -16.77
C TYR A 115 7.12 -2.48 -17.37
N VAL A 116 7.81 -1.43 -16.88
CA VAL A 116 9.14 -1.08 -17.36
C VAL A 116 10.10 -2.26 -17.21
N VAL A 117 10.13 -2.85 -16.03
CA VAL A 117 11.00 -4.00 -15.74
C VAL A 117 10.67 -5.20 -16.65
N ALA A 118 9.39 -5.55 -16.82
CA ALA A 118 8.99 -6.63 -17.70
C ALA A 118 9.36 -6.35 -19.17
N HIS A 119 9.23 -5.10 -19.60
CA HIS A 119 9.65 -4.66 -20.94
C HIS A 119 11.15 -4.85 -21.16
N TYR A 120 12.00 -4.44 -20.21
CA TYR A 120 13.45 -4.61 -20.31
C TYR A 120 13.88 -6.08 -20.24
N MET A 121 13.24 -6.89 -19.39
CA MET A 121 13.65 -8.28 -19.18
C MET A 121 13.19 -9.24 -20.30
N ILE A 122 11.99 -9.03 -20.84
CA ILE A 122 11.34 -10.01 -21.71
C ILE A 122 10.97 -9.38 -23.06
N GLY A 123 10.61 -8.10 -23.04
CA GLY A 123 10.21 -7.35 -24.24
C GLY A 123 8.84 -6.68 -24.11
N PRO A 124 8.42 -5.93 -25.16
CA PRO A 124 7.22 -5.07 -25.10
C PRO A 124 5.92 -5.83 -24.84
N GLU A 125 5.79 -7.03 -25.37
CA GLU A 125 4.58 -7.86 -25.17
C GLU A 125 4.39 -8.28 -23.71
N ALA A 126 5.50 -8.61 -23.02
CA ALA A 126 5.47 -8.95 -21.60
C ALA A 126 5.11 -7.75 -20.73
N GLY A 127 5.61 -6.58 -21.04
CA GLY A 127 5.21 -5.33 -20.37
C GLY A 127 3.70 -5.13 -20.46
N PHE A 128 3.11 -5.23 -21.65
CA PHE A 128 1.67 -5.12 -21.85
C PHE A 128 0.88 -6.16 -21.03
N PHE A 129 1.34 -7.41 -21.02
CA PHE A 129 0.68 -8.46 -20.23
C PHE A 129 0.73 -8.16 -18.72
N VAL A 130 1.87 -7.69 -18.21
CA VAL A 130 2.02 -7.28 -16.80
C VAL A 130 1.08 -6.14 -16.46
N SER A 131 0.97 -5.10 -17.31
CA SER A 131 0.01 -4.01 -17.11
C SER A 131 -1.44 -4.51 -17.06
N LEU A 132 -1.82 -5.44 -17.91
CA LEU A 132 -3.16 -6.03 -17.89
C LEU A 132 -3.44 -6.77 -16.57
N VAL A 133 -2.47 -7.54 -16.08
CA VAL A 133 -2.56 -8.24 -14.78
C VAL A 133 -2.66 -7.22 -13.64
N LEU A 134 -1.84 -6.16 -13.65
CA LEU A 134 -1.88 -5.08 -12.66
C LEU A 134 -3.24 -4.37 -12.65
N ALA A 135 -3.81 -4.06 -13.82
CA ALA A 135 -5.14 -3.45 -13.93
C ALA A 135 -6.22 -4.33 -13.27
N GLY A 136 -6.18 -5.65 -13.48
CA GLY A 136 -7.08 -6.59 -12.81
C GLY A 136 -6.88 -6.62 -11.28
N ILE A 137 -5.63 -6.59 -10.81
CA ILE A 137 -5.28 -6.53 -9.39
C ILE A 137 -5.80 -5.22 -8.76
N LEU A 138 -5.58 -4.08 -9.41
CA LEU A 138 -6.03 -2.77 -8.94
C LEU A 138 -7.56 -2.69 -8.88
N THR A 139 -8.27 -3.17 -9.89
CA THR A 139 -9.74 -3.23 -9.90
C THR A 139 -10.28 -4.01 -8.70
N SER A 140 -9.68 -5.17 -8.40
CA SER A 140 -10.04 -5.95 -7.21
C SER A 140 -9.76 -5.20 -5.90
N THR A 141 -8.66 -4.44 -5.83
CA THR A 141 -8.30 -3.67 -4.63
C THR A 141 -9.26 -2.50 -4.42
N VAL A 142 -9.58 -1.76 -5.48
CA VAL A 142 -10.57 -0.67 -5.45
C VAL A 142 -11.93 -1.19 -4.99
N SER A 143 -12.39 -2.33 -5.51
CA SER A 143 -13.65 -2.95 -5.09
C SER A 143 -13.67 -3.25 -3.59
N ALA A 144 -12.58 -3.77 -3.01
CA ALA A 144 -12.46 -3.99 -1.58
C ALA A 144 -12.50 -2.69 -0.77
N MET A 145 -11.86 -1.61 -1.26
CA MET A 145 -11.87 -0.30 -0.60
C MET A 145 -13.24 0.38 -0.66
N ILE A 146 -14.00 0.21 -1.73
CA ILE A 146 -15.39 0.71 -1.83
C ILE A 146 -16.30 0.03 -0.79
N LEU A 147 -16.01 -1.22 -0.41
CA LEU A 147 -16.75 -1.91 0.64
C LEU A 147 -16.33 -1.48 2.05
N ALA A 148 -15.04 -1.31 2.29
CA ALA A 148 -14.49 -1.05 3.63
C ALA A 148 -14.55 0.43 4.03
N GLY A 149 -14.20 1.34 3.11
CA GLY A 149 -14.07 2.77 3.40
C GLY A 149 -15.36 3.44 3.89
N PRO A 150 -16.50 3.29 3.17
CA PRO A 150 -17.76 3.89 3.61
C PRO A 150 -18.25 3.39 4.97
N ARG A 151 -17.94 2.14 5.34
CA ARG A 151 -18.29 1.60 6.67
C ARG A 151 -17.54 2.30 7.80
N ALA A 152 -16.29 2.69 7.58
CA ALA A 152 -15.55 3.49 8.56
C ALA A 152 -16.16 4.88 8.73
N LEU A 153 -16.57 5.53 7.64
CA LEU A 153 -17.30 6.81 7.68
C LEU A 153 -18.69 6.67 8.32
N GLN A 154 -19.39 5.57 8.07
CA GLN A 154 -20.65 5.26 8.73
C GLN A 154 -20.48 5.20 10.25
N ARG A 155 -19.48 4.48 10.76
CA ARG A 155 -19.19 4.42 12.19
C ARG A 155 -18.88 5.79 12.77
N LEU A 156 -18.10 6.60 12.06
CA LEU A 156 -17.84 7.98 12.45
C LEU A 156 -19.13 8.81 12.54
N GLY A 157 -20.07 8.60 11.61
CA GLY A 157 -21.38 9.24 11.61
C GLY A 157 -22.29 8.76 12.74
N GLU A 158 -22.15 7.51 13.20
CA GLU A 158 -22.87 6.96 14.37
C GLU A 158 -22.30 7.53 15.67
N ASP A 159 -20.97 7.70 15.77
CA ASP A 159 -20.30 8.19 17.00
C ASP A 159 -20.45 9.70 17.19
N TYR A 160 -20.52 10.48 16.11
CA TYR A 160 -20.54 11.95 16.17
C TYR A 160 -21.86 12.53 15.63
N PRO A 161 -22.71 13.17 16.49
CA PRO A 161 -24.01 13.72 16.08
C PRO A 161 -23.95 14.73 14.92
N ARG A 162 -22.84 15.49 14.81
CA ARG A 162 -22.64 16.43 13.72
C ARG A 162 -22.45 15.77 12.35
N LEU A 163 -22.05 14.52 12.33
CA LEU A 163 -21.79 13.71 11.14
C LEU A 163 -22.85 12.63 10.93
N SER A 164 -23.97 12.68 11.66
CA SER A 164 -25.03 11.66 11.65
C SER A 164 -25.59 11.35 10.26
N MET A 165 -25.46 12.26 9.31
CA MET A 165 -25.84 12.05 7.91
C MET A 165 -25.02 10.91 7.27
N LEU A 166 -23.75 10.74 7.65
CA LEU A 166 -22.86 9.67 7.16
C LEU A 166 -23.20 8.31 7.78
N GLY A 167 -23.80 8.30 8.97
CA GLY A 167 -24.23 7.09 9.66
C GLY A 167 -25.53 6.45 9.11
N ARG A 168 -26.22 7.11 8.18
CA ARG A 168 -27.48 6.61 7.62
C ARG A 168 -27.23 5.49 6.62
N THR A 169 -28.03 4.42 6.76
CA THR A 169 -28.05 3.31 5.80
C THR A 169 -29.41 3.26 5.09
N ASN A 170 -29.44 2.64 3.92
CA ASN A 170 -30.68 2.29 3.23
C ASN A 170 -31.32 1.05 3.88
N GLU A 171 -32.44 0.56 3.30
CA GLU A 171 -33.15 -0.63 3.77
C GLU A 171 -32.30 -1.90 3.76
N ASP A 172 -31.31 -1.98 2.89
CA ASP A 172 -30.35 -3.09 2.78
C ASP A 172 -29.12 -2.94 3.71
N GLY A 173 -29.08 -1.94 4.59
CA GLY A 173 -27.95 -1.67 5.47
C GLY A 173 -26.71 -1.07 4.78
N ILE A 174 -26.86 -0.51 3.57
CA ILE A 174 -25.76 0.09 2.80
C ILE A 174 -25.65 1.57 3.14
N PRO A 175 -24.45 2.10 3.49
CA PRO A 175 -24.25 3.50 3.83
C PRO A 175 -24.10 4.38 2.57
N VAL A 176 -25.16 4.58 1.82
CA VAL A 176 -25.17 5.28 0.52
C VAL A 176 -24.61 6.69 0.64
N THR A 177 -24.94 7.42 1.69
CA THR A 177 -24.46 8.79 1.91
C THR A 177 -22.94 8.82 2.10
N ALA A 178 -22.38 7.87 2.84
CA ALA A 178 -20.94 7.76 3.03
C ALA A 178 -20.21 7.36 1.72
N ILE A 179 -20.83 6.50 0.91
CA ILE A 179 -20.30 6.14 -0.43
C ILE A 179 -20.23 7.37 -1.33
N ILE A 180 -21.34 8.14 -1.44
CA ILE A 180 -21.38 9.34 -2.27
C ILE A 180 -20.37 10.38 -1.78
N PHE A 181 -20.27 10.57 -0.47
CA PHE A 181 -19.30 11.48 0.13
C PHE A 181 -17.86 11.10 -0.21
N MET A 182 -17.50 9.82 -0.05
CA MET A 182 -16.17 9.32 -0.44
C MET A 182 -15.90 9.48 -1.94
N ALA A 183 -16.88 9.14 -2.78
CA ALA A 183 -16.74 9.28 -4.22
C ALA A 183 -16.50 10.74 -4.61
N GLY A 184 -17.24 11.69 -3.99
CA GLY A 184 -17.07 13.12 -4.21
C GLY A 184 -15.66 13.61 -3.84
N ILE A 185 -15.15 13.24 -2.66
CA ILE A 185 -13.80 13.59 -2.23
C ILE A 185 -12.76 12.97 -3.18
N SER A 186 -12.92 11.70 -3.53
CA SER A 186 -11.99 11.03 -4.46
C SER A 186 -11.96 11.71 -5.82
N PHE A 187 -13.13 12.15 -6.33
CA PHE A 187 -13.22 12.88 -7.57
C PHE A 187 -12.52 14.24 -7.51
N VAL A 188 -12.66 14.97 -6.40
CA VAL A 188 -11.94 16.24 -6.19
C VAL A 188 -10.43 16.00 -6.21
N PHE A 189 -9.92 15.00 -5.49
CA PHE A 189 -8.49 14.67 -5.50
C PHE A 189 -7.99 14.28 -6.89
N LEU A 190 -8.75 13.47 -7.63
CA LEU A 190 -8.38 13.07 -9.00
C LEU A 190 -8.29 14.27 -9.95
N TRP A 191 -9.09 15.31 -9.72
CA TRP A 191 -9.12 16.49 -10.58
C TRP A 191 -8.09 17.54 -10.20
N THR A 192 -7.73 17.65 -8.92
CA THR A 192 -6.90 18.74 -8.40
C THR A 192 -5.47 18.36 -8.07
N SER A 193 -5.16 17.08 -7.99
CA SER A 193 -3.87 16.59 -7.46
C SER A 193 -3.24 15.54 -8.37
N THR A 194 -1.90 15.50 -8.38
CA THR A 194 -1.17 14.40 -9.02
C THR A 194 -1.19 13.16 -8.14
N PHE A 195 -0.90 12.00 -8.73
CA PHE A 195 -0.77 10.75 -7.98
C PHE A 195 0.24 10.84 -6.83
N GLU A 196 1.38 11.45 -7.09
CA GLU A 196 2.46 11.64 -6.10
C GLU A 196 2.00 12.51 -4.92
N GLN A 197 1.29 13.62 -5.20
CA GLN A 197 0.75 14.50 -4.15
C GLN A 197 -0.27 13.77 -3.27
N ILE A 198 -1.15 12.96 -3.87
CA ILE A 198 -2.13 12.16 -3.13
C ILE A 198 -1.41 11.15 -2.24
N LEU A 199 -0.38 10.49 -2.76
CA LEU A 199 0.39 9.47 -2.05
C LEU A 199 1.15 10.07 -0.86
N LEU A 200 1.83 11.20 -1.06
CA LEU A 200 2.53 11.93 0.00
C LEU A 200 1.56 12.41 1.09
N PHE A 201 0.44 13.00 0.70
CA PHE A 201 -0.58 13.46 1.63
C PHE A 201 -1.16 12.33 2.46
N ALA A 202 -1.55 11.23 1.82
CA ALA A 202 -2.08 10.06 2.51
C ALA A 202 -1.03 9.42 3.43
N GLY A 203 0.22 9.30 2.98
CA GLY A 203 1.33 8.77 3.78
C GLY A 203 1.61 9.60 5.01
N LEU A 204 1.65 10.92 4.88
CA LEU A 204 1.83 11.85 6.01
C LEU A 204 0.69 11.75 7.02
N LEU A 205 -0.57 11.71 6.55
CA LEU A 205 -1.73 11.55 7.43
C LEU A 205 -1.70 10.23 8.19
N MET A 206 -1.32 9.14 7.53
CA MET A 206 -1.20 7.82 8.17
C MET A 206 -0.08 7.79 9.20
N ALA A 207 1.08 8.36 8.88
CA ALA A 207 2.20 8.48 9.81
C ALA A 207 1.80 9.32 11.05
N PHE A 208 1.16 10.46 10.83
CA PHE A 208 0.66 11.33 11.90
C PHE A 208 -0.38 10.62 12.78
N ASN A 209 -1.35 9.93 12.17
CA ASN A 209 -2.37 9.18 12.91
C ASN A 209 -1.74 8.06 13.76
N THR A 210 -0.77 7.33 13.21
CA THR A 210 -0.02 6.31 13.95
C THR A 210 0.74 6.93 15.12
N PHE A 211 1.40 8.05 14.92
CA PHE A 211 2.13 8.77 15.97
C PHE A 211 1.21 9.20 17.11
N VAL A 212 0.06 9.81 16.78
CA VAL A 212 -0.94 10.23 17.79
C VAL A 212 -1.50 9.02 18.54
N THR A 213 -1.77 7.92 17.86
CA THR A 213 -2.26 6.68 18.48
C THR A 213 -1.25 6.11 19.47
N VAL A 214 0.04 6.10 19.11
CA VAL A 214 1.11 5.65 20.02
C VAL A 214 1.20 6.55 21.26
N ILE A 215 1.15 7.88 21.10
CA ILE A 215 1.14 8.81 22.24
C ILE A 215 -0.07 8.57 23.13
N ALA A 216 -1.26 8.44 22.55
CA ALA A 216 -2.50 8.16 23.29
C ALA A 216 -2.39 6.89 24.14
N LEU A 217 -1.73 5.84 23.62
CA LEU A 217 -1.47 4.62 24.37
C LEU A 217 -0.64 4.86 25.63
N PHE A 218 0.41 5.70 25.55
CA PHE A 218 1.23 6.03 26.72
C PHE A 218 0.48 6.86 27.74
N VAL A 219 -0.37 7.81 27.29
CA VAL A 219 -1.18 8.66 28.17
C VAL A 219 -2.29 7.85 28.87
N SER A 220 -2.90 6.91 28.17
CA SER A 220 -3.99 6.10 28.75
C SER A 220 -3.51 5.00 29.70
N ARG A 221 -2.23 4.69 29.72
CA ARG A 221 -1.63 3.64 30.55
C ARG A 221 -1.19 4.15 31.94
N ASN A 222 -1.19 5.46 32.17
CA ASN A 222 -0.99 6.11 33.46
C ASN A 222 -2.33 6.45 34.11
#